data_325a5d1e26a26c736bd39977226d3add
#
_entry.id   325a5d1e26a26c736bd39977226d3add
#
_cell.length_a   1.000
_cell.length_b   1.000
_cell.length_c   1.000
_cell.angle_alpha   90.00
_cell.angle_beta   90.00
_cell.angle_gamma   90.00
#
_symmetry.space_group_name_H-M   'P 1'
#
loop_
_entity.id
_entity.type
_entity.pdbx_description
1 polymer ?
#
loop_
_entity_poly.entity_id
_entity_poly.type
_entity_poly.pdbx_seq_one_letter_code
_entity_poly.pdbx_strand_id
1 'polypeptide(L)'
;MKKLSIIRFKPNPEHYDEFVKSLKHFISLPDRKGIVNSFIMTKDEEVFSIVVRHASQFESDSKLGVEYLNTVRHMLQEYNEIDRHTIPLTGDLVE
;
A
#
# COMPACT_ATOMS: atom_id res chain seq x y z
N MET A 1 17.69 -1.20 -11.14
CA MET A 1 17.27 -2.01 -9.98
C MET A 1 15.85 -1.65 -9.58
N LYS A 2 15.08 -2.64 -9.17
CA LYS A 2 13.70 -2.45 -8.78
C LYS A 2 13.48 -2.96 -7.36
N LYS A 3 12.53 -2.33 -6.66
CA LYS A 3 12.09 -2.73 -5.33
C LYS A 3 10.68 -3.28 -5.40
N LEU A 4 10.41 -4.35 -4.67
CA LEU A 4 9.06 -4.88 -4.49
C LEU A 4 8.62 -4.63 -3.06
N SER A 5 7.45 -4.03 -2.91
CA SER A 5 6.84 -3.79 -1.60
C SER A 5 5.53 -4.53 -1.49
N ILE A 6 5.28 -5.11 -0.32
CA ILE A 6 3.99 -5.68 0.05
C ILE A 6 3.55 -4.93 1.30
N ILE A 7 2.40 -4.29 1.23
CA ILE A 7 1.88 -3.50 2.34
C ILE A 7 0.54 -4.11 2.74
N ARG A 8 0.44 -4.54 3.99
CA ARG A 8 -0.77 -5.17 4.54
C ARG A 8 -1.64 -4.14 5.22
N PHE A 9 -2.93 -4.21 4.95
CA PHE A 9 -3.96 -3.40 5.59
C PHE A 9 -5.05 -4.32 6.14
N LYS A 10 -5.65 -3.92 7.26
CA LYS A 10 -6.76 -4.64 7.87
C LYS A 10 -7.94 -3.70 8.04
N PRO A 11 -8.77 -3.52 6.98
CA PRO A 11 -9.90 -2.61 7.07
C PRO A 11 -10.91 -3.05 8.12
N ASN A 12 -11.56 -2.07 8.75
CA ASN A 12 -12.76 -2.36 9.55
C ASN A 12 -13.82 -2.93 8.62
N PRO A 13 -14.61 -3.94 9.05
CA PRO A 13 -15.60 -4.55 8.17
C PRO A 13 -16.57 -3.57 7.51
N GLU A 14 -17.01 -2.54 8.25
CA GLU A 14 -17.93 -1.53 7.73
C GLU A 14 -17.28 -0.61 6.69
N HIS A 15 -15.96 -0.59 6.60
CA HIS A 15 -15.21 0.25 5.66
C HIS A 15 -14.48 -0.57 4.58
N TYR A 16 -14.67 -1.88 4.56
CA TYR A 16 -13.89 -2.76 3.69
C TYR A 16 -14.01 -2.37 2.21
N ASP A 17 -15.23 -2.28 1.70
CA ASP A 17 -15.44 -1.96 0.28
C ASP A 17 -14.99 -0.54 -0.05
N GLU A 18 -15.24 0.39 0.85
CA GLU A 18 -14.80 1.78 0.70
C GLU A 18 -13.28 1.86 0.63
N PHE A 19 -12.59 1.12 1.48
CA PHE A 19 -11.12 1.11 1.49
C PHE A 19 -10.56 0.52 0.20
N VAL A 20 -11.09 -0.62 -0.26
CA VAL A 20 -10.62 -1.24 -1.51
C VAL A 20 -10.80 -0.30 -2.70
N LYS A 21 -11.93 0.39 -2.76
CA LYS A 21 -12.19 1.41 -3.78
C LYS A 21 -11.17 2.54 -3.73
N SER A 22 -10.90 3.03 -2.53
CA SER A 22 -9.94 4.11 -2.29
C SER A 22 -8.53 3.69 -2.72
N LEU A 23 -8.13 2.47 -2.37
CA LEU A 23 -6.81 1.96 -2.74
C LEU A 23 -6.67 1.80 -4.26
N LYS A 24 -7.71 1.29 -4.94
CA LYS A 24 -7.73 1.21 -6.40
C LYS A 24 -7.54 2.59 -7.03
N HIS A 25 -8.20 3.59 -6.49
CA HIS A 25 -8.05 4.96 -6.98
C HIS A 25 -6.62 5.47 -6.80
N PHE A 26 -6.05 5.26 -5.61
CA PHE A 26 -4.70 5.70 -5.29
C PHE A 26 -3.66 5.08 -6.23
N ILE A 27 -3.71 3.78 -6.47
CA ILE A 27 -2.71 3.12 -7.32
C ILE A 27 -2.85 3.49 -8.80
N SER A 28 -3.95 4.09 -9.19
CA SER A 28 -4.19 4.55 -10.58
C SER A 28 -3.83 6.02 -10.80
N LEU A 29 -3.37 6.73 -9.76
CA LEU A 29 -3.05 8.14 -9.88
C LEU A 29 -1.86 8.38 -10.83
N PRO A 30 -1.96 9.35 -11.75
CA PRO A 30 -0.88 9.63 -12.71
C PRO A 30 0.36 10.22 -12.06
N ASP A 31 0.26 10.74 -10.84
CA ASP A 31 1.38 11.34 -10.12
C ASP A 31 2.36 10.30 -9.56
N ARG A 32 1.98 9.04 -9.55
CA ARG A 32 2.82 7.99 -9.01
C ARG A 32 3.82 7.51 -10.05
N LYS A 33 4.90 8.25 -10.17
CA LYS A 33 5.97 7.97 -11.13
C LYS A 33 6.88 6.86 -10.61
N GLY A 34 7.50 6.13 -11.53
CA GLY A 34 8.44 5.08 -11.19
C GLY A 34 7.79 3.74 -10.83
N ILE A 35 6.47 3.65 -10.87
CA ILE A 35 5.76 2.39 -10.67
C ILE A 35 5.82 1.56 -11.94
N VAL A 36 6.33 0.33 -11.80
CA VAL A 36 6.41 -0.63 -12.90
C VAL A 36 5.16 -1.47 -12.96
N ASN A 37 4.74 -2.00 -11.81
CA ASN A 37 3.52 -2.81 -11.67
C ASN A 37 2.89 -2.57 -10.32
N SER A 38 1.57 -2.73 -10.25
CA SER A 38 0.82 -2.57 -9.01
C SER A 38 -0.35 -3.54 -8.99
N PHE A 39 -0.52 -4.24 -7.86
CA PHE A 39 -1.57 -5.24 -7.68
C PHE A 39 -2.22 -5.07 -6.32
N ILE A 40 -3.49 -5.49 -6.22
CA ILE A 40 -4.18 -5.60 -4.96
C ILE A 40 -4.58 -7.06 -4.78
N MET A 41 -4.24 -7.62 -3.61
CA MET A 41 -4.66 -8.96 -3.22
C MET A 41 -5.51 -8.85 -1.98
N THR A 42 -6.52 -9.69 -1.87
CA THR A 42 -7.32 -9.80 -0.65
C THR A 42 -7.23 -11.22 -0.12
N LYS A 43 -7.13 -11.35 1.20
CA LYS A 43 -7.11 -12.64 1.87
C LYS A 43 -7.49 -12.47 3.33
N ASP A 44 -8.42 -13.31 3.83
CA ASP A 44 -8.81 -13.34 5.24
C ASP A 44 -9.18 -11.96 5.79
N GLU A 45 -9.97 -11.21 5.02
CA GLU A 45 -10.42 -9.86 5.37
C GLU A 45 -9.32 -8.81 5.42
N GLU A 46 -8.11 -9.16 5.00
CA GLU A 46 -7.01 -8.22 4.84
C GLU A 46 -6.85 -7.85 3.37
N VAL A 47 -6.27 -6.68 3.15
CA VAL A 47 -5.99 -6.15 1.81
C VAL A 47 -4.49 -5.92 1.69
N PHE A 48 -3.92 -6.38 0.58
CA PHE A 48 -2.48 -6.28 0.33
C PHE A 48 -2.25 -5.42 -0.92
N SER A 49 -1.45 -4.39 -0.77
CA SER A 49 -0.97 -3.62 -1.92
C SER A 49 0.42 -4.15 -2.29
N ILE A 50 0.56 -4.62 -3.52
CA ILE A 50 1.82 -5.16 -4.03
C ILE A 50 2.28 -4.24 -5.13
N VAL A 51 3.47 -3.66 -4.96
CA VAL A 51 3.95 -2.65 -5.91
C VAL A 51 5.42 -2.89 -6.24
N VAL A 52 5.72 -2.81 -7.53
CA VAL A 52 7.09 -2.86 -8.04
C VAL A 52 7.45 -1.47 -8.52
N ARG A 53 8.55 -0.93 -8.01
CA ARG A 53 9.02 0.43 -8.28
C ARG A 53 10.48 0.44 -8.69
N HIS A 54 10.87 1.42 -9.51
CA HIS A 54 12.29 1.67 -9.71
C HIS A 54 12.92 2.15 -8.40
N ALA A 55 14.09 1.62 -8.07
CA ALA A 55 14.77 1.95 -6.82
C ALA A 55 14.99 3.46 -6.65
N SER A 56 15.27 4.16 -7.74
CA SER A 56 15.49 5.61 -7.73
C SER A 56 14.25 6.41 -7.34
N GLN A 57 13.04 5.83 -7.49
CA GLN A 57 11.78 6.49 -7.18
C GLN A 57 11.14 5.99 -5.88
N PHE A 58 11.79 5.01 -5.23
CA PHE A 58 11.21 4.36 -4.06
C PHE A 58 10.88 5.34 -2.94
N GLU A 59 11.85 6.20 -2.59
CA GLU A 59 11.68 7.11 -1.46
C GLU A 59 10.58 8.13 -1.71
N SER A 60 10.54 8.74 -2.88
CA SER A 60 9.52 9.74 -3.21
C SER A 60 8.12 9.11 -3.29
N ASP A 61 8.00 7.92 -3.86
CA ASP A 61 6.71 7.23 -3.93
C ASP A 61 6.26 6.78 -2.54
N SER A 62 7.18 6.37 -1.67
CA SER A 62 6.85 5.99 -0.30
C SER A 62 6.26 7.15 0.49
N LYS A 63 6.72 8.37 0.25
CA LYS A 63 6.11 9.56 0.88
C LYS A 63 4.66 9.73 0.47
N LEU A 64 4.35 9.53 -0.81
CA LEU A 64 2.98 9.58 -1.29
C LEU A 64 2.14 8.49 -0.63
N GLY A 65 2.70 7.31 -0.43
CA GLY A 65 2.03 6.20 0.26
C GLY A 65 1.70 6.54 1.70
N VAL A 66 2.61 7.20 2.42
CA VAL A 66 2.37 7.62 3.81
C VAL A 66 1.29 8.70 3.86
N GLU A 67 1.32 9.66 2.94
CA GLU A 67 0.28 10.68 2.85
C GLU A 67 -1.09 10.06 2.61
N TYR A 68 -1.17 9.10 1.70
CA TYR A 68 -2.39 8.35 1.44
C TYR A 68 -2.86 7.63 2.71
N LEU A 69 -1.96 6.89 3.37
CA LEU A 69 -2.28 6.17 4.59
C LEU A 69 -2.91 7.08 5.64
N ASN A 70 -2.37 8.29 5.80
CA ASN A 70 -2.89 9.25 6.76
C ASN A 70 -4.34 9.65 6.47
N THR A 71 -4.78 9.58 5.21
CA THR A 71 -6.16 9.90 4.84
C THR A 71 -7.13 8.74 5.10
N VAL A 72 -6.64 7.51 5.25
CA VAL A 72 -7.50 6.32 5.37
C VAL A 72 -7.36 5.59 6.71
N ARG A 73 -6.55 6.10 7.64
CA ARG A 73 -6.33 5.41 8.94
C ARG A 73 -7.64 5.15 9.68
N HIS A 74 -8.63 6.02 9.55
CA HIS A 74 -9.93 5.85 10.20
C HIS A 74 -10.71 4.64 9.71
N MET A 75 -10.35 4.09 8.56
CA MET A 75 -10.97 2.89 7.99
C MET A 75 -10.26 1.60 8.38
N LEU A 76 -9.13 1.70 9.07
CA LEU A 76 -8.23 0.57 9.31
C LEU A 76 -8.16 0.21 10.78
N GLN A 77 -7.99 -1.10 11.04
CA GLN A 77 -7.67 -1.62 12.36
C GLN A 77 -6.16 -1.53 12.58
N GLU A 78 -5.73 -1.47 13.83
CA GLU A 78 -4.31 -1.51 14.17
C GLU A 78 -3.85 -2.95 14.33
N TYR A 79 -2.67 -3.27 13.80
CA TYR A 79 -2.02 -4.56 14.00
C TYR A 79 -1.34 -4.62 15.37
N ASN A 80 -0.62 -3.55 15.70
CA ASN A 80 0.13 -3.42 16.95
C ASN A 80 0.51 -1.96 17.19
N GLU A 81 1.15 -1.67 18.32
CA GLU A 81 1.51 -0.31 18.70
C GLU A 81 2.63 0.29 17.85
N ILE A 82 3.48 -0.56 17.28
CA ILE A 82 4.65 -0.12 16.51
C ILE A 82 4.27 0.12 15.04
N ASP A 83 3.75 -0.89 14.38
CA ASP A 83 3.37 -0.79 12.97
C ASP A 83 2.04 -0.07 12.77
N ARG A 84 1.19 -0.10 13.78
CA ARG A 84 -0.13 0.51 13.79
C ARG A 84 -1.02 -0.04 12.66
N HIS A 85 -1.29 0.75 11.61
CA HIS A 85 -2.32 0.42 10.62
C HIS A 85 -1.82 -0.34 9.40
N THR A 86 -0.52 -0.51 9.25
CA THR A 86 0.05 -1.25 8.12
C THR A 86 1.24 -2.08 8.56
N ILE A 87 1.47 -3.19 7.85
CA ILE A 87 2.71 -3.95 7.98
C ILE A 87 3.39 -3.94 6.62
N PRO A 88 4.40 -3.08 6.41
CA PRO A 88 5.12 -3.03 5.14
C PRO A 88 6.27 -4.01 5.10
N LEU A 89 6.55 -4.53 3.92
CA LEU A 89 7.71 -5.35 3.65
C LEU A 89 8.27 -4.94 2.29
N THR A 90 9.54 -4.56 2.25
CA THR A 90 10.17 -4.12 1.01
C THR A 90 11.51 -4.80 0.85
N GLY A 91 11.78 -5.27 -0.35
CA GLY A 91 13.05 -5.87 -0.71
C GLY A 91 13.40 -5.64 -2.17
N ASP A 92 14.55 -6.13 -2.57
CA ASP A 92 14.98 -6.03 -3.95
C ASP A 92 14.27 -7.08 -4.79
N LEU A 93 13.81 -6.68 -5.98
CA LEU A 93 13.19 -7.61 -6.91
C LEU A 93 14.30 -8.46 -7.54
N VAL A 94 14.16 -9.77 -7.47
CA VAL A 94 15.06 -10.70 -8.14
C VAL A 94 14.56 -10.90 -9.56
N GLU A 95 15.39 -10.55 -10.52
CA GLU A 95 15.04 -10.63 -11.94
C GLU A 95 15.77 -11.76 -12.67
#